data_66a4632538eaa662bf78cc257959da59
#
_entry.id   66a4632538eaa662bf78cc257959da59
#
_cell.length_a   1.000
_cell.length_b   1.000
_cell.length_c   1.000
_cell.angle_alpha   90.00
_cell.angle_beta   90.00
_cell.angle_gamma   90.00
#
_symmetry.space_group_name_H-M   'P 1'
#
loop_
_entity.id
_entity.type
_entity.pdbx_description
1 polymer ?
#
loop_
_entity_poly.entity_id
_entity_poly.type
_entity_poly.pdbx_seq_one_letter_code
_entity_poly.pdbx_strand_id
1 'polypeptide(L)'
;MVCCLVNASVGAGQARKQASQPDVFLITIDTLRADHVHCYGYENIQTPALDGLAKDGIRFSQAFTPSPITNTSHISILTGLLPSSHGVTDFAVPLKPSHPTLAELLKRNE
;
A
#
# COMPACT_ATOMS: atom_id res chain seq x y z
N MET A 1 10.44 -2.31 -3.96
CA MET A 1 9.59 -1.11 -3.95
C MET A 1 8.14 -1.57 -3.95
N VAL A 2 7.36 -1.12 -3.02
CA VAL A 2 5.92 -1.43 -2.96
C VAL A 2 5.18 -0.28 -3.62
N CYS A 3 4.36 -0.57 -4.63
CA CYS A 3 3.45 0.40 -5.22
C CYS A 3 2.14 0.35 -4.43
N CYS A 4 1.82 1.39 -3.67
CA CYS A 4 0.56 1.51 -2.96
C CYS A 4 -0.37 2.40 -3.79
N LEU A 5 -1.47 1.86 -4.28
CA LEU A 5 -2.50 2.59 -5.02
C LEU A 5 -3.77 2.63 -4.18
N VAL A 6 -4.20 3.81 -3.81
CA VAL A 6 -5.48 4.03 -3.11
C VAL A 6 -6.44 4.67 -4.12
N ASN A 7 -7.55 4.00 -4.40
CA ASN A 7 -8.61 4.56 -5.23
C ASN A 7 -9.76 5.02 -4.33
N ALA A 8 -10.01 6.34 -4.31
CA ALA A 8 -11.18 6.93 -3.66
C ALA A 8 -12.04 7.58 -4.74
N SER A 9 -13.14 6.94 -5.14
CA SER A 9 -14.11 7.53 -6.04
C SER A 9 -15.02 8.50 -5.29
N VAL A 10 -14.88 9.81 -5.56
CA VAL A 10 -15.81 10.84 -5.08
C VAL A 10 -16.89 11.06 -6.15
N GLY A 11 -18.09 10.53 -5.92
CA GLY A 11 -19.27 10.80 -6.71
C GLY A 11 -19.95 12.10 -6.24
N ALA A 12 -20.21 13.01 -7.17
CA ALA A 12 -20.92 14.27 -6.92
C ALA A 12 -22.44 14.04 -6.78
N GLY A 13 -22.98 14.47 -5.67
CA GLY A 13 -24.35 14.97 -5.45
C GLY A 13 -25.52 14.03 -5.65
N GLN A 14 -26.02 13.49 -4.53
CA GLN A 14 -27.46 13.47 -4.18
C GLN A 14 -27.64 12.91 -2.76
N ALA A 15 -28.59 13.53 -1.99
CA ALA A 15 -29.14 13.15 -0.67
C ALA A 15 -28.25 12.22 0.20
N ARG A 16 -27.86 12.70 1.39
CA ARG A 16 -27.16 11.91 2.44
C ARG A 16 -27.92 10.59 2.75
N LYS A 17 -27.73 9.58 1.90
CA LYS A 17 -27.70 8.20 2.34
C LYS A 17 -26.44 8.08 3.18
N GLN A 18 -26.55 7.50 4.37
CA GLN A 18 -25.43 7.10 5.19
C GLN A 18 -24.36 6.52 4.26
N ALA A 19 -23.27 7.27 4.05
CA ALA A 19 -22.26 6.89 3.08
C ALA A 19 -21.70 5.55 3.55
N SER A 20 -21.89 4.48 2.78
CA SER A 20 -21.23 3.22 3.02
C SER A 20 -19.72 3.50 3.02
N GLN A 21 -19.04 3.04 4.04
CA GLN A 21 -17.58 3.18 4.08
C GLN A 21 -16.98 2.50 2.84
N PRO A 22 -16.01 3.11 2.18
CA PRO A 22 -15.41 2.52 0.98
C PRO A 22 -14.60 1.27 1.34
N ASP A 23 -14.64 0.28 0.47
CA ASP A 23 -13.74 -0.87 0.57
C ASP A 23 -12.29 -0.44 0.34
N VAL A 24 -11.37 -0.96 1.15
CA VAL A 24 -9.94 -0.66 1.04
C VAL A 24 -9.18 -1.92 0.62
N PHE A 25 -8.54 -1.86 -0.55
CA PHE A 25 -7.69 -2.92 -1.06
C PHE A 25 -6.22 -2.51 -0.99
N LEU A 26 -5.41 -3.21 -0.21
CA LEU A 26 -3.96 -3.05 -0.17
C LEU A 26 -3.32 -4.19 -0.97
N ILE A 27 -2.70 -3.86 -2.09
CA ILE A 27 -2.02 -4.84 -2.96
C ILE A 27 -0.51 -4.61 -2.86
N THR A 28 0.23 -5.63 -2.45
CA THR A 28 1.69 -5.64 -2.44
C THR A 28 2.21 -6.65 -3.46
N ILE A 29 3.24 -6.28 -4.20
CA ILE A 29 3.92 -7.18 -5.14
C ILE A 29 5.37 -7.27 -4.68
N ASP A 30 5.74 -8.45 -4.16
CA ASP A 30 7.08 -8.69 -3.63
C ASP A 30 8.13 -8.65 -4.75
N THR A 31 9.31 -8.14 -4.44
CA THR A 31 10.47 -8.01 -5.33
C THR A 31 10.24 -7.18 -6.62
N LEU A 32 9.08 -6.56 -6.81
CA LEU A 32 8.82 -5.72 -7.97
C LEU A 32 9.63 -4.42 -7.90
N ARG A 33 10.44 -4.18 -8.93
CA ARG A 33 11.20 -2.95 -9.11
C ARG A 33 10.39 -1.95 -9.93
N ALA A 34 10.42 -0.67 -9.56
CA ALA A 34 9.71 0.39 -10.28
C ALA A 34 10.22 0.55 -11.72
N ASP A 35 11.53 0.45 -11.90
CA ASP A 35 12.19 0.54 -13.21
C ASP A 35 11.93 -0.65 -14.13
N HIS A 36 11.07 -1.60 -13.72
CA HIS A 36 10.54 -2.71 -14.51
C HIS A 36 9.01 -2.63 -14.69
N VAL A 37 8.42 -1.46 -14.44
CA VAL A 37 6.97 -1.22 -14.63
C VAL A 37 6.78 -0.12 -15.67
N HIS A 38 5.87 -0.33 -16.63
CA HIS A 38 5.69 0.56 -17.77
C HIS A 38 5.31 2.00 -17.35
N CYS A 39 4.39 2.19 -16.41
CA CYS A 39 4.02 3.52 -15.93
C CYS A 39 5.15 4.29 -15.22
N TYR A 40 6.28 3.62 -14.93
CA TYR A 40 7.51 4.25 -14.43
C TYR A 40 8.60 4.40 -15.51
N GLY A 41 8.27 4.16 -16.79
CA GLY A 41 9.17 4.38 -17.93
C GLY A 41 9.85 3.14 -18.48
N TYR A 42 9.46 1.93 -18.05
CA TYR A 42 10.02 0.70 -18.61
C TYR A 42 9.28 0.31 -19.90
N GLU A 43 9.92 0.45 -21.04
CA GLU A 43 9.29 0.26 -22.36
C GLU A 43 9.25 -1.20 -22.84
N ASN A 44 10.07 -2.09 -22.25
CA ASN A 44 10.21 -3.48 -22.72
C ASN A 44 9.08 -4.41 -22.27
N ILE A 45 8.21 -3.99 -21.35
CA ILE A 45 7.06 -4.75 -20.85
C ILE A 45 5.85 -3.84 -20.73
N GLN A 46 4.70 -4.32 -21.18
CA GLN A 46 3.42 -3.67 -20.94
C GLN A 46 2.82 -4.16 -19.61
N THR A 47 2.42 -3.21 -18.76
CA THR A 47 1.76 -3.51 -17.47
C THR A 47 0.38 -2.85 -17.39
N PRO A 48 -0.57 -3.24 -18.28
CA PRO A 48 -1.81 -2.47 -18.52
C PRO A 48 -2.67 -2.28 -17.27
N ALA A 49 -2.70 -3.25 -16.35
CA ALA A 49 -3.45 -3.12 -15.11
C ALA A 49 -2.82 -2.07 -14.18
N LEU A 50 -1.49 -2.07 -14.02
CA LEU A 50 -0.78 -1.07 -13.21
C LEU A 50 -0.81 0.31 -13.87
N ASP A 51 -0.70 0.37 -15.20
CA ASP A 51 -0.79 1.60 -15.97
C ASP A 51 -2.18 2.22 -15.86
N GLY A 52 -3.25 1.41 -15.89
CA GLY A 52 -4.61 1.85 -15.65
C GLY A 52 -4.79 2.44 -14.25
N LEU A 53 -4.34 1.74 -13.21
CA LEU A 53 -4.37 2.26 -11.85
C LEU A 53 -3.57 3.56 -11.68
N ALA A 54 -2.40 3.66 -12.32
CA ALA A 54 -1.57 4.85 -12.30
C ALA A 54 -2.21 6.05 -13.02
N LYS A 55 -2.99 5.79 -14.08
CA LYS A 55 -3.72 6.80 -14.84
C LYS A 55 -4.92 7.36 -14.08
N ASP A 56 -5.67 6.49 -13.41
CA ASP A 56 -6.93 6.84 -12.76
C ASP A 56 -6.76 7.25 -11.29
N GLY A 57 -5.59 6.97 -10.70
CA GLY A 57 -5.27 7.24 -9.31
C GLY A 57 -4.08 8.16 -9.11
N ILE A 58 -3.39 8.00 -7.97
CA ILE A 58 -2.19 8.75 -7.63
C ILE A 58 -0.96 7.84 -7.76
N ARG A 59 -0.01 8.22 -8.61
CA ARG A 59 1.28 7.53 -8.76
C ARG A 59 2.37 8.31 -8.02
N PHE A 60 3.02 7.66 -7.06
CA PHE A 60 4.18 8.22 -6.36
C PHE A 60 5.45 7.94 -7.15
N SER A 61 6.17 8.98 -7.55
CA SER A 61 7.43 8.85 -8.29
C SER A 61 8.62 8.49 -7.39
N GLN A 62 8.53 8.80 -6.11
CA GLN A 62 9.59 8.59 -5.11
C GLN A 62 9.00 7.97 -3.84
N ALA A 63 8.68 6.69 -3.88
CA ALA A 63 8.30 5.92 -2.72
C ALA A 63 9.42 4.91 -2.39
N PHE A 64 9.90 4.94 -1.15
CA PHE A 64 11.00 4.10 -0.69
C PHE A 64 10.54 3.15 0.40
N THR A 65 11.00 1.90 0.34
CA THR A 65 10.84 0.98 1.46
C THR A 65 11.92 1.26 2.52
N PRO A 66 11.59 1.20 3.81
CA PRO A 66 12.57 1.38 4.87
C PRO A 66 13.50 0.18 5.07
N SER A 67 13.22 -0.96 4.43
CA SER A 67 14.00 -2.20 4.54
C SER A 67 13.91 -3.02 3.27
N PRO A 68 15.00 -3.70 2.86
CA PRO A 68 14.98 -4.67 1.77
C PRO A 68 14.41 -6.04 2.20
N ILE A 69 14.21 -6.25 3.50
CA ILE A 69 13.69 -7.51 4.06
C ILE A 69 12.16 -7.49 3.99
N THR A 70 11.56 -8.49 3.34
CA THR A 70 10.12 -8.59 3.10
C THR A 70 9.30 -8.43 4.37
N ASN A 71 9.60 -9.20 5.42
CA ASN A 71 8.86 -9.13 6.69
C ASN A 71 8.90 -7.72 7.30
N THR A 72 10.09 -7.12 7.40
CA THR A 72 10.29 -5.78 7.96
C THR A 72 9.55 -4.71 7.16
N SER A 73 9.64 -4.75 5.83
CA SER A 73 8.99 -3.76 4.97
C SER A 73 7.46 -3.88 4.99
N HIS A 74 6.93 -5.11 4.98
CA HIS A 74 5.47 -5.33 5.08
C HIS A 74 4.91 -4.88 6.43
N ILE A 75 5.61 -5.13 7.53
CA ILE A 75 5.19 -4.60 8.83
C ILE A 75 5.18 -3.07 8.84
N SER A 76 6.18 -2.42 8.22
CA SER A 76 6.18 -0.97 8.08
C SER A 76 4.96 -0.47 7.26
N ILE A 77 4.61 -1.15 6.16
CA ILE A 77 3.44 -0.82 5.34
C ILE A 77 2.14 -0.98 6.15
N LEU A 78 2.00 -2.10 6.85
CA LEU A 78 0.77 -2.44 7.58
C LEU A 78 0.57 -1.61 8.85
N THR A 79 1.64 -1.11 9.48
CA THR A 79 1.58 -0.33 10.73
C THR A 79 1.80 1.16 10.54
N GLY A 80 2.37 1.60 9.41
CA GLY A 80 2.82 2.98 9.19
C GLY A 80 4.04 3.36 10.03
N LEU A 81 4.71 2.40 10.68
CA LEU A 81 5.86 2.64 11.55
C LEU A 81 7.18 2.27 10.86
N LEU A 82 8.25 2.92 11.26
CA LEU A 82 9.60 2.54 10.84
C LEU A 82 10.11 1.30 11.61
N PRO A 83 11.07 0.54 11.06
CA PRO A 83 11.64 -0.64 11.72
C PRO A 83 12.18 -0.38 13.13
N SER A 84 12.77 0.79 13.37
CA SER A 84 13.21 1.23 14.70
C SER A 84 12.08 1.39 15.71
N SER A 85 10.85 1.65 15.25
CA SER A 85 9.68 1.86 16.10
C SER A 85 8.89 0.57 16.32
N HIS A 86 8.63 -0.22 15.26
CA HIS A 86 7.90 -1.48 15.42
C HIS A 86 8.77 -2.65 15.90
N GLY A 87 10.10 -2.53 15.82
CA GLY A 87 11.06 -3.49 16.34
C GLY A 87 11.23 -4.79 15.53
N VAL A 88 10.53 -4.93 14.40
CA VAL A 88 10.67 -6.09 13.50
C VAL A 88 11.79 -5.80 12.51
N THR A 89 12.94 -6.42 12.74
CA THR A 89 14.16 -6.19 11.96
C THR A 89 14.56 -7.37 11.08
N ASP A 90 13.92 -8.54 11.27
CA ASP A 90 14.21 -9.77 10.56
C ASP A 90 12.99 -10.68 10.51
N PHE A 91 13.05 -11.79 9.75
CA PHE A 91 11.97 -12.78 9.59
C PHE A 91 11.57 -13.47 10.90
N ALA A 92 12.51 -13.64 11.83
CA ALA A 92 12.28 -14.32 13.10
C ALA A 92 11.67 -13.42 14.20
N VAL A 93 11.52 -12.12 13.95
CA VAL A 93 11.02 -11.16 14.95
C VAL A 93 9.53 -10.92 14.74
N PRO A 94 8.65 -11.32 15.69
CA PRO A 94 7.22 -11.07 15.57
C PRO A 94 6.87 -9.60 15.88
N LEU A 95 5.79 -9.12 15.25
CA LEU A 95 5.20 -7.83 15.60
C LEU A 95 4.58 -7.89 17.00
N LYS A 96 4.85 -6.88 17.82
CA LYS A 96 4.26 -6.76 19.16
C LYS A 96 2.76 -6.42 19.04
N PRO A 97 1.90 -7.00 19.91
CA PRO A 97 0.45 -6.68 19.90
C PRO A 97 0.10 -5.22 20.18
N SER A 98 1.05 -4.44 20.70
CA SER A 98 0.88 -2.99 20.94
C SER A 98 0.89 -2.15 19.67
N HIS A 99 1.23 -2.74 18.51
CA HIS A 99 1.29 -2.05 17.21
C HIS A 99 0.17 -2.56 16.30
N PRO A 100 -1.02 -1.92 16.30
CA PRO A 100 -2.13 -2.36 15.46
C PRO A 100 -1.79 -2.18 13.98
N THR A 101 -2.23 -3.12 13.17
CA THR A 101 -2.14 -3.05 11.72
C THR A 101 -3.28 -2.23 11.12
N LEU A 102 -3.12 -1.78 9.88
CA LEU A 102 -4.18 -1.10 9.12
C LEU A 102 -5.47 -1.94 9.09
N ALA A 103 -5.37 -3.26 8.88
CA ALA A 103 -6.52 -4.15 8.86
C ALA A 103 -7.27 -4.19 10.20
N GLU A 104 -6.54 -4.22 11.33
CA GLU A 104 -7.14 -4.17 12.66
C GLU A 104 -7.80 -2.82 12.95
N LEU A 105 -7.19 -1.71 12.48
CA LEU A 105 -7.76 -0.38 12.62
C LEU A 105 -9.04 -0.23 11.80
N LEU A 106 -9.06 -0.71 10.56
CA LEU A 106 -10.27 -0.69 9.72
C LEU A 106 -11.39 -1.52 10.35
N LYS A 107 -11.07 -2.75 10.79
CA LYS A 107 -12.05 -3.64 11.43
C LYS A 107 -12.68 -3.08 12.71
N ARG A 108 -11.96 -2.22 13.45
CA ARG A 108 -12.49 -1.58 14.68
C ARG A 108 -13.49 -0.45 14.37
N ASN A 109 -13.52 0.03 13.13
CA ASN A 109 -14.36 1.15 12.69
C ASN A 109 -15.50 0.71 11.77
N GLU A 110 -15.74 -0.60 11.65
CA GLU A 110 -16.95 -1.18 11.07
C GLU A 110 -18.09 -1.16 12.11
#